data_caf4bfbbb70ce56a004472014fd2bb0f
#
_entry.id   caf4bfbbb70ce56a004472014fd2bb0f
#
_cell.length_a   1.000
_cell.length_b   1.000
_cell.length_c   1.000
_cell.angle_alpha   90.00
_cell.angle_beta   90.00
_cell.angle_gamma   90.00
#
_symmetry.space_group_name_H-M   'P 1'
#
loop_
_entity.id
_entity.type
_entity.pdbx_description
1 polymer ?
#
loop_
_entity_poly.entity_id
_entity_poly.type
_entity_poly.pdbx_seq_one_letter_code
_entity_poly.pdbx_strand_id
1 'polypeptide(L)'
;MNLGRKGKPMKISFKKVASIAVSTALVTTGLVAAPAIAATKNLTVETVFQLTSTDPARSFEQTGNMINRALYETLLTYKGGDASTQVPGIASKWSVNAGATEFTFTIDSRAKFADGTKVTSADVVFSLNRLKNVKGNPSSLMNGITVSAPNASTVVLTTEKATPQVLAIVTSPALGILNSKVVKANGGSDAADANTADKALEFLKTQSAGSGPYVLSSFNLTTEVVLNKNTKYWGAAKAGYDKIIVRNVPVNVQRLNVIKGSSSIAVDLSPDQATNLGNKVNVVTGKASNVFFFYLSQNSTFSPATKFTADAKCIEAVRYGINYKKIVRYAGLGAIQAPGIIPSFFSGALSQKDAIVQDTARAKTAFDACGIKDTPVSIGYWGDGGAVNGLNFGSLAALVEEDLRAIGFKPKLTGAPIAVSLPLYRDNKEEMGLWLWGPDWPDSTNYTESFSPGTKVGLRMGWAAGSDSVITNLQTQASTETNAKKRAALFAEWQREMNKRSPLIPLVQPAAILVANKSVRGVQDHPIWKVNLSEIK
;
A
#
# COMPACT_ATOMS: atom_id res chain seq x y z
N MET A 1 51.19 8.06 -56.60
CA MET A 1 52.28 9.07 -56.45
C MET A 1 52.84 8.93 -55.05
N ASN A 2 54.15 8.62 -55.03
CA ASN A 2 55.03 8.34 -53.90
C ASN A 2 55.21 9.54 -52.93
N LEU A 3 55.50 9.23 -51.68
CA LEU A 3 56.62 9.65 -50.82
C LEU A 3 56.14 9.57 -49.33
N GLY A 4 56.55 8.72 -48.54
CA GLY A 4 57.71 8.16 -47.96
C GLY A 4 58.54 9.15 -47.12
N ARG A 5 58.45 9.11 -45.77
CA ARG A 5 59.56 9.50 -44.91
C ARG A 5 59.59 8.72 -43.60
N LYS A 6 60.68 7.94 -43.47
CA LYS A 6 61.10 7.26 -42.23
C LYS A 6 61.78 8.24 -41.30
N GLY A 7 61.45 8.27 -40.02
CA GLY A 7 62.19 8.96 -38.95
C GLY A 7 62.90 7.94 -38.05
N LYS A 8 64.20 8.14 -37.83
CA LYS A 8 65.13 7.27 -37.08
C LYS A 8 64.95 7.44 -35.54
N PRO A 9 65.31 6.41 -34.77
CA PRO A 9 65.25 6.49 -33.29
C PRO A 9 66.50 7.20 -32.74
N MET A 10 66.28 8.06 -31.75
CA MET A 10 67.30 8.81 -31.03
C MET A 10 67.76 8.02 -29.80
N LYS A 11 69.08 7.67 -29.79
CA LYS A 11 69.77 7.03 -28.67
C LYS A 11 70.13 8.12 -27.65
N ILE A 12 69.71 7.98 -26.39
CA ILE A 12 70.16 8.80 -25.28
C ILE A 12 71.21 8.04 -24.46
N SER A 13 72.40 8.64 -24.35
CA SER A 13 73.59 8.14 -23.67
C SER A 13 73.50 8.38 -22.15
N PHE A 14 73.81 7.33 -21.37
CA PHE A 14 74.03 7.43 -19.93
C PHE A 14 75.41 7.99 -19.62
N LYS A 15 75.49 9.12 -18.96
CA LYS A 15 76.73 9.59 -18.27
C LYS A 15 76.61 9.33 -16.78
N LYS A 16 77.64 8.65 -16.25
CA LYS A 16 77.88 8.36 -14.81
C LYS A 16 78.08 9.67 -14.04
N VAL A 17 77.45 9.81 -12.90
CA VAL A 17 77.79 10.80 -11.89
C VAL A 17 77.92 10.13 -10.52
N ALA A 18 78.95 10.56 -9.81
CA ALA A 18 79.59 10.00 -8.65
C ALA A 18 78.71 9.99 -7.36
N SER A 19 79.01 9.01 -6.53
CA SER A 19 78.49 8.81 -5.17
C SER A 19 78.95 9.91 -4.21
N ILE A 20 78.02 10.58 -3.54
CA ILE A 20 78.27 11.35 -2.32
C ILE A 20 77.46 10.65 -1.22
N ALA A 21 78.17 10.17 -0.20
CA ALA A 21 77.59 9.60 1.00
C ALA A 21 77.04 10.76 1.87
N VAL A 22 75.73 10.78 2.11
CA VAL A 22 75.07 11.64 3.10
C VAL A 22 74.47 10.79 4.18
N SER A 23 74.86 11.03 5.40
CA SER A 23 74.44 10.38 6.63
C SER A 23 72.94 10.50 6.85
N THR A 24 72.27 9.36 6.95
CA THR A 24 70.82 9.24 7.14
C THR A 24 70.51 9.47 8.63
N ALA A 25 69.97 10.62 8.99
CA ALA A 25 69.25 10.77 10.23
C ALA A 25 67.87 10.10 10.05
N LEU A 26 67.57 9.05 10.83
CA LEU A 26 66.23 8.47 10.93
C LEU A 26 65.28 9.47 11.55
N VAL A 27 64.51 10.18 10.73
CA VAL A 27 63.28 10.83 11.15
C VAL A 27 62.17 9.78 11.10
N THR A 28 61.77 9.24 12.22
CA THR A 28 60.56 8.46 12.35
C THR A 28 59.35 9.36 12.18
N THR A 29 58.94 9.57 10.92
CA THR A 29 57.62 10.14 10.62
C THR A 29 56.57 9.09 11.04
N GLY A 30 55.97 9.33 12.21
CA GLY A 30 54.75 8.60 12.60
C GLY A 30 53.69 8.76 11.49
N LEU A 31 53.41 7.67 10.77
CA LEU A 31 52.22 7.60 9.94
C LEU A 31 51.02 7.79 10.89
N VAL A 32 50.49 8.98 10.97
CA VAL A 32 49.16 9.23 11.47
C VAL A 32 48.22 8.52 10.46
N ALA A 33 47.77 7.30 10.81
CA ALA A 33 46.76 6.63 10.05
C ALA A 33 45.54 7.54 9.97
N ALA A 34 45.29 8.13 8.80
CA ALA A 34 44.04 8.83 8.55
C ALA A 34 42.88 7.87 8.92
N PRO A 35 41.90 8.30 9.70
CA PRO A 35 40.78 7.45 10.02
C PRO A 35 40.16 6.96 8.70
N ALA A 36 40.13 5.65 8.51
CA ALA A 36 39.46 5.05 7.37
C ALA A 36 38.01 5.52 7.43
N ILE A 37 37.59 6.36 6.47
CA ILE A 37 36.19 6.77 6.32
C ILE A 37 35.44 5.45 6.03
N ALA A 38 34.67 5.00 6.99
CA ALA A 38 33.86 3.79 6.84
C ALA A 38 32.96 3.99 5.61
N ALA A 39 32.99 3.04 4.68
CA ALA A 39 32.15 3.12 3.47
C ALA A 39 30.67 3.21 3.87
N THR A 40 29.97 4.21 3.35
CA THR A 40 28.54 4.44 3.61
C THR A 40 27.73 3.24 3.16
N LYS A 41 26.97 2.65 4.07
CA LYS A 41 26.10 1.51 3.76
C LYS A 41 24.80 2.01 3.13
N ASN A 42 24.65 1.85 1.83
CA ASN A 42 23.49 2.32 1.07
C ASN A 42 22.52 1.18 0.75
N LEU A 43 21.21 1.46 0.84
CA LEU A 43 20.13 0.61 0.36
C LEU A 43 19.46 1.28 -0.85
N THR A 44 19.38 0.60 -1.98
CA THR A 44 18.62 1.06 -3.15
C THR A 44 17.35 0.25 -3.29
N VAL A 45 16.21 0.92 -3.25
CA VAL A 45 14.87 0.33 -3.43
C VAL A 45 14.27 0.90 -4.71
N GLU A 46 13.88 0.05 -5.64
CA GLU A 46 13.27 0.45 -6.91
C GLU A 46 11.79 0.11 -6.93
N THR A 47 10.98 1.10 -7.29
CA THR A 47 9.52 0.99 -7.44
C THR A 47 9.04 1.96 -8.52
N VAL A 48 7.90 1.69 -9.12
CA VAL A 48 7.18 2.68 -9.93
C VAL A 48 6.50 3.64 -8.97
N PHE A 49 6.83 4.92 -9.04
CA PHE A 49 6.31 5.89 -8.07
C PHE A 49 4.80 6.05 -8.16
N GLN A 50 4.17 5.77 -7.06
CA GLN A 50 2.84 6.24 -6.69
C GLN A 50 3.05 7.17 -5.50
N LEU A 51 3.45 8.41 -5.77
CA LEU A 51 3.89 9.36 -4.77
C LEU A 51 3.52 10.78 -5.20
N THR A 52 2.90 11.54 -4.32
CA THR A 52 2.56 12.95 -4.55
C THR A 52 3.34 13.87 -3.64
N SER A 53 3.68 13.41 -2.44
CA SER A 53 4.34 14.19 -1.40
C SER A 53 4.93 13.30 -0.33
N THR A 54 5.85 13.84 0.46
CA THR A 54 6.32 13.28 1.74
C THR A 54 5.61 13.91 2.95
N ASP A 55 4.63 14.77 2.72
CA ASP A 55 3.75 15.31 3.76
C ASP A 55 2.69 14.26 4.16
N PRO A 56 2.66 13.75 5.40
CA PRO A 56 1.70 12.74 5.83
C PRO A 56 0.24 13.15 5.61
N ALA A 57 -0.08 14.44 5.78
CA ALA A 57 -1.46 14.93 5.60
C ALA A 57 -1.94 14.95 4.13
N ARG A 58 -1.06 14.71 3.17
CA ARG A 58 -1.36 14.81 1.73
C ARG A 58 -1.03 13.53 0.96
N SER A 59 -0.11 12.71 1.46
CA SER A 59 0.35 11.47 0.84
C SER A 59 -0.45 10.28 1.39
N PHE A 60 -1.04 9.49 0.49
CA PHE A 60 -1.82 8.31 0.86
C PHE A 60 -1.57 7.11 -0.08
N GLU A 61 -0.63 7.26 -0.98
CA GLU A 61 -0.24 6.26 -1.96
C GLU A 61 0.80 5.30 -1.37
N GLN A 62 0.94 4.12 -1.98
CA GLN A 62 1.77 3.03 -1.45
C GLN A 62 3.25 3.43 -1.31
N THR A 63 3.83 4.12 -2.30
CA THR A 63 5.22 4.60 -2.22
C THR A 63 5.37 5.67 -1.13
N GLY A 64 4.37 6.55 -0.99
CA GLY A 64 4.33 7.56 0.07
C GLY A 64 4.26 6.93 1.45
N ASN A 65 3.42 5.93 1.64
CA ASN A 65 3.31 5.19 2.91
C ASN A 65 4.63 4.50 3.29
N MET A 66 5.34 3.90 2.34
CA MET A 66 6.65 3.28 2.55
C MET A 66 7.70 4.31 3.03
N ILE A 67 7.76 5.47 2.40
CA ILE A 67 8.69 6.55 2.75
C ILE A 67 8.29 7.19 4.08
N ASN A 68 7.02 7.56 4.25
CA ASN A 68 6.55 8.23 5.45
C ASN A 68 6.69 7.36 6.70
N ARG A 69 6.56 6.02 6.56
CA ARG A 69 6.82 5.08 7.66
C ARG A 69 8.27 5.12 8.16
N ALA A 70 9.24 5.52 7.33
CA ALA A 70 10.63 5.68 7.73
C ALA A 70 10.93 7.08 8.32
N LEU A 71 10.17 8.10 7.91
CA LEU A 71 10.36 9.50 8.33
C LEU A 71 9.59 9.84 9.61
N TYR A 72 8.40 9.28 9.77
CA TYR A 72 7.45 9.63 10.82
C TYR A 72 7.01 8.39 11.58
N GLU A 73 6.87 8.53 12.88
CA GLU A 73 6.25 7.50 13.71
C GLU A 73 4.81 7.89 14.04
N THR A 74 3.99 6.87 14.26
CA THR A 74 2.56 6.96 14.60
C THR A 74 2.35 6.59 16.06
N LEU A 75 1.15 6.82 16.62
CA LEU A 75 0.86 6.41 18.00
C LEU A 75 1.08 4.93 18.21
N LEU A 76 0.51 4.08 17.36
CA LEU A 76 0.72 2.65 17.30
C LEU A 76 1.29 2.26 15.93
N THR A 77 1.85 1.06 15.82
CA THR A 77 2.39 0.54 14.56
C THR A 77 2.20 -0.97 14.48
N TYR A 78 2.73 -1.59 13.42
CA TYR A 78 2.86 -3.04 13.26
C TYR A 78 4.32 -3.44 13.15
N LYS A 79 4.62 -4.72 13.39
CA LYS A 79 5.97 -5.28 13.29
C LYS A 79 6.07 -6.24 12.11
N GLY A 80 7.13 -6.08 11.33
CA GLY A 80 7.38 -6.94 10.17
C GLY A 80 6.26 -6.87 9.13
N GLY A 81 5.76 -8.04 8.73
CA GLY A 81 4.63 -8.18 7.80
C GLY A 81 3.26 -8.33 8.50
N ASP A 82 3.20 -8.27 9.83
CA ASP A 82 1.92 -8.34 10.56
C ASP A 82 1.13 -7.05 10.38
N ALA A 83 -0.15 -7.15 10.06
CA ALA A 83 -1.10 -6.04 9.96
C ALA A 83 -2.34 -6.25 10.85
N SER A 84 -2.25 -7.15 11.82
CA SER A 84 -3.35 -7.53 12.72
C SER A 84 -3.12 -7.13 14.18
N THR A 85 -1.86 -7.16 14.64
CA THR A 85 -1.50 -6.93 16.04
C THR A 85 -0.76 -5.61 16.19
N GLN A 86 -1.43 -4.60 16.76
CA GLN A 86 -0.82 -3.30 17.03
C GLN A 86 0.25 -3.43 18.12
N VAL A 87 1.38 -2.74 17.91
CA VAL A 87 2.47 -2.61 18.85
C VAL A 87 2.76 -1.14 19.16
N PRO A 88 3.46 -0.83 20.27
CA PRO A 88 3.87 0.54 20.57
C PRO A 88 4.60 1.23 19.41
N GLY A 89 4.17 2.47 19.08
CA GLY A 89 4.90 3.44 18.29
C GLY A 89 5.41 4.55 19.20
N ILE A 90 4.95 5.78 19.01
CA ILE A 90 5.19 6.91 19.94
C ILE A 90 4.47 6.69 21.28
N ALA A 91 3.30 6.05 21.27
CA ALA A 91 2.63 5.67 22.51
C ALA A 91 3.24 4.38 23.10
N SER A 92 3.67 4.46 24.35
CA SER A 92 4.18 3.30 25.09
C SER A 92 3.07 2.43 25.69
N LYS A 93 1.89 3.02 25.92
CA LYS A 93 0.69 2.38 26.47
C LYS A 93 -0.56 3.00 25.87
N TRP A 94 -1.62 2.20 25.80
CA TRP A 94 -2.95 2.69 25.45
C TRP A 94 -4.02 1.89 26.18
N SER A 95 -5.21 2.49 26.29
CA SER A 95 -6.42 1.85 26.80
C SER A 95 -7.63 2.31 25.99
N VAL A 96 -8.67 1.48 26.00
CA VAL A 96 -9.94 1.75 25.33
C VAL A 96 -11.03 1.57 26.36
N ASN A 97 -11.98 2.50 26.43
CA ASN A 97 -13.14 2.33 27.30
C ASN A 97 -14.06 1.18 26.82
N ALA A 98 -14.94 0.69 27.66
CA ALA A 98 -15.81 -0.46 27.34
C ALA A 98 -16.70 -0.22 26.10
N GLY A 99 -17.07 1.04 25.85
CA GLY A 99 -17.88 1.43 24.70
C GLY A 99 -17.10 1.63 23.40
N ALA A 100 -15.77 1.49 23.40
CA ALA A 100 -14.87 1.83 22.28
C ALA A 100 -15.17 3.21 21.66
N THR A 101 -15.45 4.18 22.53
CA THR A 101 -15.70 5.59 22.19
C THR A 101 -14.60 6.52 22.69
N GLU A 102 -13.71 6.03 23.54
CA GLU A 102 -12.58 6.77 24.08
C GLU A 102 -11.32 5.89 24.07
N PHE A 103 -10.26 6.44 23.49
CA PHE A 103 -8.97 5.79 23.30
C PHE A 103 -7.90 6.68 23.90
N THR A 104 -7.31 6.25 25.01
CA THR A 104 -6.28 7.00 25.74
C THR A 104 -4.90 6.46 25.42
N PHE A 105 -3.97 7.32 25.04
CA PHE A 105 -2.58 6.97 24.67
C PHE A 105 -1.61 7.72 25.58
N THR A 106 -0.62 6.99 26.13
CA THR A 106 0.49 7.58 26.90
C THR A 106 1.73 7.66 26.02
N ILE A 107 2.25 8.86 25.76
CA ILE A 107 3.45 9.09 24.97
C ILE A 107 4.67 8.54 25.72
N ASP A 108 5.57 7.86 25.01
CA ASP A 108 6.84 7.40 25.58
C ASP A 108 7.72 8.59 25.94
N SER A 109 8.16 8.67 27.20
CA SER A 109 8.98 9.79 27.71
C SER A 109 10.33 9.94 27.00
N ARG A 110 10.78 8.90 26.28
CA ARG A 110 12.02 8.88 25.49
C ARG A 110 11.81 9.41 24.08
N ALA A 111 10.56 9.48 23.58
CA ALA A 111 10.25 9.86 22.21
C ALA A 111 10.80 11.25 21.89
N LYS A 112 11.57 11.33 20.79
CA LYS A 112 12.21 12.57 20.31
C LYS A 112 12.11 12.68 18.81
N PHE A 113 11.96 13.90 18.35
CA PHE A 113 12.14 14.25 16.94
C PHE A 113 13.59 14.19 16.50
N ALA A 114 13.84 14.25 15.20
CA ALA A 114 15.18 14.18 14.63
C ALA A 114 16.09 15.36 15.05
N ASP A 115 15.51 16.50 15.40
CA ASP A 115 16.25 17.64 15.97
C ASP A 115 16.69 17.42 17.43
N GLY A 116 16.14 16.39 18.09
CA GLY A 116 16.40 16.02 19.49
C GLY A 116 15.38 16.59 20.48
N THR A 117 14.41 17.37 20.06
CA THR A 117 13.31 17.85 20.91
C THR A 117 12.37 16.71 21.27
N LYS A 118 11.75 16.79 22.47
CA LYS A 118 10.80 15.76 22.92
C LYS A 118 9.49 15.83 22.15
N VAL A 119 8.92 14.66 21.86
CA VAL A 119 7.55 14.55 21.36
C VAL A 119 6.59 14.76 22.53
N THR A 120 5.57 15.58 22.33
CA THR A 120 4.53 15.90 23.32
C THR A 120 3.14 15.62 22.76
N SER A 121 2.14 15.59 23.64
CA SER A 121 0.74 15.47 23.24
C SER A 121 0.26 16.62 22.35
N ALA A 122 0.83 17.82 22.51
CA ALA A 122 0.54 18.97 21.65
C ALA A 122 0.96 18.72 20.19
N ASP A 123 2.06 17.99 19.96
CA ASP A 123 2.51 17.60 18.62
C ASP A 123 1.54 16.60 17.98
N VAL A 124 1.01 15.67 18.78
CA VAL A 124 0.00 14.71 18.33
C VAL A 124 -1.30 15.43 17.95
N VAL A 125 -1.80 16.31 18.83
CA VAL A 125 -3.03 17.10 18.57
C VAL A 125 -2.87 17.93 17.30
N PHE A 126 -1.74 18.64 17.16
CA PHE A 126 -1.43 19.39 15.95
C PHE A 126 -1.46 18.52 14.70
N SER A 127 -0.75 17.38 14.72
CA SER A 127 -0.59 16.51 13.55
C SER A 127 -1.92 15.93 13.09
N LEU A 128 -2.75 15.44 14.02
CA LEU A 128 -4.05 14.84 13.72
C LEU A 128 -5.09 15.88 13.28
N ASN A 129 -5.12 17.06 13.91
CA ASN A 129 -5.98 18.16 13.47
C ASN A 129 -5.54 18.69 12.11
N ARG A 130 -4.24 18.83 11.87
CA ARG A 130 -3.71 19.22 10.56
C ARG A 130 -4.12 18.23 9.49
N LEU A 131 -3.98 16.92 9.73
CA LEU A 131 -4.43 15.87 8.81
C LEU A 131 -5.92 16.04 8.44
N LYS A 132 -6.77 16.22 9.46
CA LYS A 132 -8.21 16.43 9.29
C LYS A 132 -8.52 17.68 8.47
N ASN A 133 -7.86 18.80 8.79
CA ASN A 133 -8.23 20.13 8.34
C ASN A 133 -7.55 20.56 7.02
N VAL A 134 -6.42 19.96 6.66
CA VAL A 134 -5.77 20.14 5.33
C VAL A 134 -6.64 19.55 4.22
N LYS A 135 -7.54 18.61 4.53
CA LYS A 135 -8.47 17.94 3.59
C LYS A 135 -7.74 17.29 2.40
N GLY A 136 -6.52 16.79 2.64
CA GLY A 136 -5.82 15.93 1.68
C GLY A 136 -6.47 14.54 1.57
N ASN A 137 -5.95 13.69 0.67
CA ASN A 137 -6.49 12.34 0.43
C ASN A 137 -6.73 11.52 1.70
N PRO A 138 -5.81 11.51 2.72
CA PRO A 138 -6.01 10.72 3.93
C PRO A 138 -6.90 11.37 4.99
N SER A 139 -7.42 12.58 4.78
CA SER A 139 -8.18 13.32 5.80
C SER A 139 -9.41 12.57 6.33
N SER A 140 -10.01 11.71 5.48
CA SER A 140 -11.16 10.87 5.86
C SER A 140 -10.87 9.89 7.00
N LEU A 141 -9.59 9.57 7.26
CA LEU A 141 -9.18 8.74 8.41
C LEU A 141 -9.54 9.37 9.76
N MET A 142 -9.70 10.69 9.79
CA MET A 142 -10.09 11.44 11.00
C MET A 142 -11.60 11.74 11.08
N ASN A 143 -12.42 11.20 10.18
CA ASN A 143 -13.88 11.42 10.21
C ASN A 143 -14.49 10.86 11.50
N GLY A 144 -15.27 11.69 12.20
CA GLY A 144 -15.90 11.32 13.46
C GLY A 144 -14.93 11.18 14.64
N ILE A 145 -13.63 11.47 14.46
CA ILE A 145 -12.62 11.42 15.53
C ILE A 145 -12.29 12.84 15.99
N THR A 146 -12.35 13.03 17.30
CA THR A 146 -11.87 14.24 17.99
C THR A 146 -10.63 13.89 18.79
N VAL A 147 -9.65 14.80 18.84
CA VAL A 147 -8.39 14.61 19.56
C VAL A 147 -8.22 15.69 20.63
N SER A 148 -7.78 15.30 21.81
CA SER A 148 -7.49 16.18 22.94
C SER A 148 -6.22 15.74 23.69
N ALA A 149 -5.65 16.66 24.45
CA ALA A 149 -4.47 16.42 25.27
C ALA A 149 -4.72 16.94 26.70
N PRO A 150 -5.12 16.10 27.65
CA PRO A 150 -5.34 16.53 29.03
C PRO A 150 -4.05 16.96 29.76
N ASN A 151 -2.90 16.47 29.31
CA ASN A 151 -1.57 16.86 29.80
C ASN A 151 -0.51 16.62 28.72
N ALA A 152 0.76 16.98 28.98
CA ALA A 152 1.85 16.92 28.00
C ALA A 152 2.24 15.52 27.52
N SER A 153 1.78 14.45 28.18
CA SER A 153 2.11 13.06 27.84
C SER A 153 0.92 12.17 27.52
N THR A 154 -0.31 12.71 27.60
CA THR A 154 -1.53 11.94 27.37
C THR A 154 -2.32 12.52 26.20
N VAL A 155 -2.73 11.67 25.29
CA VAL A 155 -3.61 11.98 24.17
C VAL A 155 -4.88 11.16 24.31
N VAL A 156 -6.02 11.77 24.07
CA VAL A 156 -7.32 11.10 24.06
C VAL A 156 -7.99 11.32 22.71
N LEU A 157 -8.36 10.23 22.05
CA LEU A 157 -9.21 10.24 20.87
C LEU A 157 -10.61 9.83 21.27
N THR A 158 -11.62 10.59 20.84
CA THR A 158 -13.03 10.30 21.13
C THR A 158 -13.86 10.20 19.86
N THR A 159 -14.88 9.34 19.90
CA THR A 159 -15.87 9.14 18.84
C THR A 159 -17.28 9.14 19.44
N GLU A 160 -18.28 9.54 18.65
CA GLU A 160 -19.67 9.59 19.11
C GLU A 160 -20.29 8.21 19.35
N LYS A 161 -19.82 7.20 18.62
CA LYS A 161 -20.28 5.81 18.71
C LYS A 161 -19.09 4.85 18.75
N ALA A 162 -19.33 3.62 19.19
CA ALA A 162 -18.31 2.57 19.20
C ALA A 162 -17.56 2.51 17.86
N THR A 163 -16.24 2.69 17.90
CA THR A 163 -15.38 2.75 16.71
C THR A 163 -14.07 1.97 16.96
N PRO A 164 -14.12 0.65 17.15
CA PRO A 164 -12.94 -0.16 17.52
C PRO A 164 -11.78 -0.02 16.53
N GLN A 165 -12.05 0.30 15.26
CA GLN A 165 -11.06 0.50 14.20
C GLN A 165 -10.12 1.69 14.42
N VAL A 166 -10.36 2.58 15.37
CA VAL A 166 -9.43 3.67 15.73
C VAL A 166 -8.03 3.15 16.01
N LEU A 167 -7.89 2.00 16.67
CA LEU A 167 -6.58 1.39 16.93
C LEU A 167 -5.83 0.99 15.64
N ALA A 168 -6.55 0.59 14.60
CA ALA A 168 -5.96 0.31 13.29
C ALA A 168 -5.68 1.62 12.52
N ILE A 169 -6.57 2.61 12.59
CA ILE A 169 -6.40 3.90 11.92
C ILE A 169 -5.13 4.61 12.40
N VAL A 170 -4.86 4.65 13.70
CA VAL A 170 -3.69 5.33 14.27
C VAL A 170 -2.35 4.68 13.92
N THR A 171 -2.34 3.55 13.22
CA THR A 171 -1.13 2.92 12.68
C THR A 171 -0.77 3.41 11.27
N SER A 172 -1.72 4.08 10.58
CA SER A 172 -1.50 4.55 9.20
C SER A 172 -0.37 5.57 9.13
N PRO A 173 0.58 5.44 8.19
CA PRO A 173 1.65 6.43 8.00
C PRO A 173 1.15 7.86 7.74
N ALA A 174 -0.10 8.02 7.30
CA ALA A 174 -0.76 9.31 7.17
C ALA A 174 -1.00 10.02 8.52
N LEU A 175 -1.07 9.26 9.63
CA LEU A 175 -1.16 9.78 10.99
C LEU A 175 0.23 9.93 11.64
N GLY A 176 1.28 10.09 10.83
CA GLY A 176 2.63 10.37 11.28
C GLY A 176 2.72 11.66 12.09
N ILE A 177 3.39 11.61 13.24
CA ILE A 177 3.48 12.74 14.16
C ILE A 177 4.62 13.67 13.73
N LEU A 178 4.29 14.94 13.59
CA LEU A 178 5.13 16.05 13.16
C LEU A 178 5.55 16.90 14.36
N ASN A 179 6.77 17.45 14.33
CA ASN A 179 7.20 18.51 15.23
C ASN A 179 6.38 19.76 14.95
N SER A 180 5.40 20.03 15.79
CA SER A 180 4.42 21.12 15.61
C SER A 180 5.09 22.50 15.54
N LYS A 181 6.15 22.72 16.32
CA LYS A 181 6.89 23.99 16.34
C LYS A 181 7.59 24.23 15.00
N VAL A 182 8.27 23.21 14.49
CA VAL A 182 9.00 23.30 13.21
C VAL A 182 8.01 23.50 12.06
N VAL A 183 6.92 22.73 12.02
CA VAL A 183 5.95 22.83 10.93
C VAL A 183 5.21 24.16 10.95
N LYS A 184 4.81 24.67 12.13
CA LYS A 184 4.19 26.01 12.29
C LYS A 184 5.14 27.14 11.87
N ALA A 185 6.42 27.03 12.22
CA ALA A 185 7.44 28.01 11.79
C ALA A 185 7.62 28.04 10.26
N ASN A 186 7.22 26.97 9.55
CA ASN A 186 7.26 26.86 8.10
C ASN A 186 5.85 26.94 7.45
N GLY A 187 4.93 27.66 8.11
CA GLY A 187 3.61 27.98 7.58
C GLY A 187 2.57 26.87 7.73
N GLY A 188 2.83 25.85 8.56
CA GLY A 188 1.85 24.80 8.84
C GLY A 188 0.72 25.26 9.74
N SER A 189 -0.49 24.80 9.47
CA SER A 189 -1.70 25.12 10.22
C SER A 189 -2.52 23.87 10.54
N ASP A 190 -3.04 23.79 11.75
CA ASP A 190 -3.99 22.77 12.20
C ASP A 190 -5.41 23.37 12.44
N ALA A 191 -5.62 24.64 12.09
CA ALA A 191 -6.89 25.33 12.19
C ALA A 191 -7.92 24.80 11.18
N ALA A 192 -9.19 25.12 11.38
CA ALA A 192 -10.30 24.63 10.56
C ALA A 192 -10.17 24.99 9.06
N ASP A 193 -9.49 26.08 8.74
CA ASP A 193 -9.21 26.59 7.41
C ASP A 193 -7.87 26.09 6.81
N ALA A 194 -7.21 25.12 7.44
CA ALA A 194 -5.89 24.62 7.01
C ALA A 194 -5.85 24.12 5.56
N ASN A 195 -7.00 23.75 4.97
CA ASN A 195 -7.07 23.39 3.55
C ASN A 195 -6.61 24.52 2.61
N THR A 196 -6.69 25.78 3.04
CA THR A 196 -6.22 26.97 2.32
C THR A 196 -5.08 27.68 3.02
N ALA A 197 -5.04 27.67 4.34
CA ALA A 197 -4.07 28.38 5.16
C ALA A 197 -2.74 27.64 5.34
N ASP A 198 -2.73 26.29 5.29
CA ASP A 198 -1.50 25.51 5.46
C ASP A 198 -0.55 25.66 4.26
N LYS A 199 0.67 26.12 4.53
CA LYS A 199 1.74 26.36 3.55
C LYS A 199 2.96 25.45 3.75
N ALA A 200 2.89 24.47 4.68
CA ALA A 200 4.05 23.63 5.01
C ALA A 200 4.44 22.63 3.91
N LEU A 201 3.66 22.49 2.83
CA LEU A 201 3.91 21.50 1.77
C LEU A 201 5.33 21.66 1.17
N GLU A 202 5.74 22.87 0.83
CA GLU A 202 7.05 23.09 0.18
C GLU A 202 8.21 22.80 1.14
N PHE A 203 8.06 23.12 2.42
CA PHE A 203 9.02 22.71 3.45
C PHE A 203 9.10 21.18 3.55
N LEU A 204 7.97 20.49 3.65
CA LEU A 204 7.89 19.02 3.81
C LEU A 204 8.29 18.24 2.56
N LYS A 205 8.45 18.87 1.39
CA LYS A 205 9.10 18.30 0.20
C LYS A 205 10.62 18.31 0.29
N THR A 206 11.21 19.17 1.09
CA THR A 206 12.67 19.34 1.18
C THR A 206 13.24 18.81 2.49
N GLN A 207 12.43 18.76 3.54
CA GLN A 207 12.84 18.33 4.87
C GLN A 207 11.73 17.53 5.54
N SER A 208 12.08 16.66 6.49
CA SER A 208 11.13 15.97 7.34
C SER A 208 11.15 16.54 8.76
N ALA A 209 9.98 16.62 9.39
CA ALA A 209 9.82 17.08 10.77
C ALA A 209 9.34 15.94 11.69
N GLY A 210 9.82 14.71 11.45
CA GLY A 210 9.38 13.50 12.15
C GLY A 210 10.35 13.00 13.21
N SER A 211 9.96 11.91 13.86
CA SER A 211 10.72 11.17 14.88
C SER A 211 11.32 9.87 14.38
N GLY A 212 11.12 9.55 13.09
CA GLY A 212 11.49 8.26 12.50
C GLY A 212 13.01 8.00 12.46
N PRO A 213 13.40 6.74 12.17
CA PRO A 213 14.79 6.31 12.08
C PRO A 213 15.56 6.90 10.89
N TYR A 214 14.86 7.54 9.96
CA TYR A 214 15.44 8.27 8.84
C TYR A 214 14.90 9.69 8.75
N VAL A 215 15.65 10.56 8.08
CA VAL A 215 15.28 11.93 7.75
C VAL A 215 15.35 12.14 6.24
N LEU A 216 14.48 12.98 5.69
CA LEU A 216 14.49 13.32 4.28
C LEU A 216 15.76 14.10 3.93
N SER A 217 16.45 13.68 2.88
CA SER A 217 17.64 14.33 2.35
C SER A 217 17.38 15.02 1.01
N SER A 218 16.64 14.35 0.12
CA SER A 218 16.18 14.96 -1.14
C SER A 218 14.90 14.28 -1.63
N PHE A 219 14.11 15.02 -2.39
CA PHE A 219 12.84 14.59 -2.94
C PHE A 219 12.69 15.06 -4.38
N ASN A 220 12.55 14.10 -5.29
CA ASN A 220 12.22 14.35 -6.68
C ASN A 220 11.19 13.32 -7.15
N LEU A 221 10.01 13.79 -7.54
CA LEU A 221 8.88 12.94 -7.95
C LEU A 221 9.15 12.06 -9.18
N THR A 222 10.08 12.48 -10.03
CA THR A 222 10.33 11.81 -11.31
C THR A 222 11.49 10.81 -11.23
N THR A 223 12.40 10.98 -10.28
CA THR A 223 13.64 10.19 -10.22
C THR A 223 13.81 9.41 -8.93
N GLU A 224 14.01 10.07 -7.80
CA GLU A 224 14.32 9.41 -6.53
C GLU A 224 14.00 10.26 -5.29
N VAL A 225 13.79 9.56 -4.18
CA VAL A 225 13.75 10.13 -2.84
C VAL A 225 14.91 9.55 -2.03
N VAL A 226 15.69 10.40 -1.39
CA VAL A 226 16.86 10.01 -0.59
C VAL A 226 16.59 10.28 0.88
N LEU A 227 16.82 9.25 1.70
CA LEU A 227 16.69 9.30 3.14
C LEU A 227 18.05 9.05 3.78
N ASN A 228 18.44 9.89 4.72
CA ASN A 228 19.63 9.70 5.55
C ASN A 228 19.23 9.16 6.93
N LYS A 229 20.10 8.36 7.52
CA LYS A 229 19.92 7.84 8.86
C LYS A 229 19.77 8.95 9.90
N ASN A 230 18.75 8.84 10.73
CA ASN A 230 18.60 9.72 11.89
C ASN A 230 19.56 9.27 13.00
N THR A 231 20.67 9.98 13.17
CA THR A 231 21.69 9.67 14.18
C THR A 231 21.20 9.88 15.62
N LYS A 232 20.14 10.66 15.80
CA LYS A 232 19.49 10.94 17.09
C LYS A 232 18.26 10.08 17.36
N TYR A 233 18.03 9.05 16.53
CA TYR A 233 16.84 8.21 16.67
C TYR A 233 16.71 7.62 18.08
N TRP A 234 15.59 7.87 18.71
CA TRP A 234 15.30 7.51 20.11
C TRP A 234 14.95 6.04 20.30
N GLY A 235 14.42 5.38 19.25
CA GLY A 235 13.98 3.98 19.30
C GLY A 235 15.15 3.00 19.49
N ALA A 236 14.83 1.82 20.05
CA ALA A 236 15.84 0.78 20.32
C ALA A 236 16.40 0.13 19.04
N ALA A 237 15.56 -0.04 18.02
CA ALA A 237 15.96 -0.63 16.74
C ALA A 237 16.75 0.38 15.91
N LYS A 238 18.05 0.17 15.78
CA LYS A 238 18.89 1.05 14.95
C LYS A 238 18.70 0.76 13.46
N ALA A 239 18.66 1.83 12.66
CA ALA A 239 18.63 1.77 11.20
C ALA A 239 19.81 0.96 10.65
N GLY A 240 19.54 0.02 9.72
CA GLY A 240 20.54 -0.89 9.17
C GLY A 240 21.44 -0.27 8.11
N TYR A 241 21.00 0.84 7.50
CA TYR A 241 21.69 1.54 6.43
C TYR A 241 21.88 3.01 6.78
N ASP A 242 22.95 3.62 6.28
CA ASP A 242 23.24 5.04 6.49
C ASP A 242 22.43 5.92 5.54
N LYS A 243 22.13 5.37 4.36
CA LYS A 243 21.33 6.03 3.32
C LYS A 243 20.39 5.04 2.65
N ILE A 244 19.16 5.47 2.40
CA ILE A 244 18.20 4.76 1.57
C ILE A 244 17.89 5.62 0.35
N ILE A 245 17.93 5.02 -0.84
CA ILE A 245 17.61 5.65 -2.12
C ILE A 245 16.41 4.90 -2.69
N VAL A 246 15.25 5.53 -2.70
CA VAL A 246 14.03 5.00 -3.33
C VAL A 246 13.95 5.59 -4.72
N ARG A 247 14.04 4.76 -5.77
CA ARG A 247 14.09 5.17 -7.17
C ARG A 247 12.81 4.88 -7.91
N ASN A 248 12.42 5.82 -8.76
CA ASN A 248 11.34 5.64 -9.73
C ASN A 248 11.88 4.90 -10.96
N VAL A 249 11.59 3.61 -11.06
CA VAL A 249 12.15 2.75 -12.11
C VAL A 249 11.06 1.85 -12.70
N PRO A 250 10.91 1.79 -14.04
CA PRO A 250 9.98 0.87 -14.70
C PRO A 250 10.25 -0.60 -14.32
N VAL A 251 9.19 -1.40 -14.21
CA VAL A 251 9.25 -2.78 -13.67
C VAL A 251 10.25 -3.68 -14.41
N ASN A 252 10.31 -3.61 -15.75
CA ASN A 252 11.25 -4.38 -16.55
C ASN A 252 12.72 -4.03 -16.23
N VAL A 253 12.99 -2.77 -15.89
CA VAL A 253 14.32 -2.29 -15.50
C VAL A 253 14.66 -2.71 -14.07
N GLN A 254 13.69 -2.67 -13.14
CA GLN A 254 13.85 -3.18 -11.76
C GLN A 254 14.36 -4.63 -11.77
N ARG A 255 13.76 -5.49 -12.62
CA ARG A 255 14.18 -6.90 -12.77
C ARG A 255 15.65 -7.02 -13.17
N LEU A 256 16.08 -6.26 -14.17
CA LEU A 256 17.46 -6.26 -14.63
C LEU A 256 18.43 -5.76 -13.54
N ASN A 257 18.07 -4.69 -12.86
CA ASN A 257 18.90 -4.05 -11.86
C ASN A 257 19.11 -4.94 -10.63
N VAL A 258 18.05 -5.59 -10.12
CA VAL A 258 18.17 -6.47 -8.95
C VAL A 258 18.99 -7.72 -9.25
N ILE A 259 18.88 -8.28 -10.45
CA ILE A 259 19.72 -9.42 -10.89
C ILE A 259 21.20 -9.02 -11.00
N LYS A 260 21.48 -7.84 -11.57
CA LYS A 260 22.84 -7.30 -11.70
C LYS A 260 23.45 -6.85 -10.37
N GLY A 261 22.64 -6.63 -9.35
CA GLY A 261 23.06 -6.11 -8.04
C GLY A 261 23.21 -4.60 -7.98
N SER A 262 22.75 -3.85 -9.01
CA SER A 262 22.68 -2.38 -9.00
C SER A 262 21.48 -1.84 -8.22
N SER A 263 20.51 -2.69 -7.88
CA SER A 263 19.41 -2.43 -6.94
C SER A 263 19.45 -3.43 -5.80
N SER A 264 19.11 -3.00 -4.59
CA SER A 264 19.04 -3.89 -3.42
C SER A 264 17.69 -4.59 -3.33
N ILE A 265 16.60 -3.91 -3.69
CA ILE A 265 15.22 -4.42 -3.66
C ILE A 265 14.46 -3.89 -4.87
N ALA A 266 13.75 -4.80 -5.57
CA ALA A 266 12.73 -4.51 -6.56
C ALA A 266 11.35 -4.83 -5.98
N VAL A 267 10.40 -3.88 -6.06
CA VAL A 267 9.14 -3.92 -5.32
C VAL A 267 7.95 -4.35 -6.17
N ASP A 268 8.00 -4.14 -7.50
CA ASP A 268 6.81 -4.23 -8.35
C ASP A 268 6.83 -5.37 -9.38
N LEU A 269 7.75 -6.34 -9.24
CA LEU A 269 7.81 -7.45 -10.17
C LEU A 269 6.51 -8.28 -10.13
N SER A 270 6.04 -8.65 -11.32
CA SER A 270 4.96 -9.64 -11.42
C SER A 270 5.44 -11.04 -11.03
N PRO A 271 4.54 -11.98 -10.72
CA PRO A 271 4.90 -13.37 -10.48
C PRO A 271 5.77 -13.98 -11.59
N ASP A 272 5.45 -13.72 -12.86
CA ASP A 272 6.23 -14.23 -14.02
C ASP A 272 7.62 -13.59 -14.07
N GLN A 273 7.72 -12.30 -13.83
CA GLN A 273 8.99 -11.59 -13.79
C GLN A 273 9.88 -12.01 -12.62
N ALA A 274 9.29 -12.54 -11.55
CA ALA A 274 10.00 -13.06 -10.38
C ALA A 274 10.51 -14.49 -10.55
N THR A 275 10.35 -15.10 -11.73
CA THR A 275 10.89 -16.41 -12.04
C THR A 275 12.29 -16.33 -12.65
N ASN A 276 13.09 -17.38 -12.48
CA ASN A 276 14.40 -17.53 -13.12
C ASN A 276 15.37 -16.34 -12.88
N LEU A 277 15.37 -15.80 -11.66
CA LEU A 277 16.20 -14.64 -11.28
C LEU A 277 17.65 -15.02 -10.90
N GLY A 278 18.00 -16.31 -10.90
CA GLY A 278 19.31 -16.80 -10.49
C GLY A 278 19.48 -16.88 -8.97
N ASN A 279 20.70 -17.18 -8.52
CA ASN A 279 20.98 -17.52 -7.13
C ASN A 279 21.43 -16.34 -6.25
N LYS A 280 21.52 -15.13 -6.78
CA LYS A 280 21.97 -13.92 -6.06
C LYS A 280 20.85 -13.16 -5.34
N VAL A 281 19.62 -13.52 -5.61
CA VAL A 281 18.43 -12.85 -5.06
C VAL A 281 17.53 -13.82 -4.32
N ASN A 282 16.70 -13.27 -3.43
CA ASN A 282 15.58 -13.94 -2.78
C ASN A 282 14.28 -13.34 -3.30
N VAL A 283 13.30 -14.20 -3.58
CA VAL A 283 11.92 -13.80 -3.86
C VAL A 283 11.12 -13.93 -2.56
N VAL A 284 10.58 -12.82 -2.09
CA VAL A 284 9.69 -12.77 -0.92
C VAL A 284 8.26 -12.62 -1.44
N THR A 285 7.41 -13.59 -1.13
CA THR A 285 6.00 -13.57 -1.48
C THR A 285 5.16 -13.23 -0.27
N GLY A 286 4.42 -12.14 -0.37
CA GLY A 286 3.33 -11.80 0.54
C GLY A 286 1.97 -12.00 -0.13
N LYS A 287 0.91 -11.62 0.56
CA LYS A 287 -0.43 -11.52 -0.02
C LYS A 287 -0.77 -10.06 -0.21
N ALA A 288 -1.13 -9.70 -1.44
CA ALA A 288 -1.54 -8.33 -1.72
C ALA A 288 -2.75 -7.93 -0.86
N SER A 289 -2.82 -6.66 -0.51
CA SER A 289 -3.98 -6.09 0.19
C SER A 289 -5.20 -5.93 -0.73
N ASN A 290 -5.00 -6.07 -2.03
CA ASN A 290 -6.06 -5.92 -3.03
C ASN A 290 -6.76 -7.26 -3.28
N VAL A 291 -8.09 -7.21 -3.44
CA VAL A 291 -8.89 -8.30 -3.99
C VAL A 291 -9.51 -7.83 -5.29
N PHE A 292 -9.31 -8.61 -6.35
CA PHE A 292 -10.02 -8.42 -7.61
C PHE A 292 -11.40 -9.04 -7.51
N PHE A 293 -12.39 -8.32 -7.99
CA PHE A 293 -13.77 -8.76 -7.98
C PHE A 293 -14.48 -8.43 -9.29
N PHE A 294 -15.51 -9.18 -9.55
CA PHE A 294 -16.47 -8.94 -10.63
C PHE A 294 -17.79 -8.51 -10.01
N TYR A 295 -18.57 -7.69 -10.72
CA TYR A 295 -19.91 -7.34 -10.26
C TYR A 295 -20.90 -7.20 -11.42
N LEU A 296 -22.17 -7.30 -11.08
CA LEU A 296 -23.30 -7.05 -11.95
C LEU A 296 -24.04 -5.79 -11.44
N SER A 297 -24.29 -4.81 -12.31
CA SER A 297 -24.98 -3.57 -11.92
C SER A 297 -26.41 -3.86 -11.46
N GLN A 298 -26.77 -3.25 -10.34
CA GLN A 298 -28.12 -3.27 -9.78
C GLN A 298 -28.97 -2.07 -10.26
N ASN A 299 -28.43 -1.21 -11.11
CA ASN A 299 -29.16 -0.10 -11.71
C ASN A 299 -29.97 -0.57 -12.91
N SER A 300 -31.13 -1.16 -12.66
CA SER A 300 -31.98 -1.77 -13.69
C SER A 300 -32.50 -0.81 -14.76
N THR A 301 -32.28 0.51 -14.59
CA THR A 301 -32.72 1.55 -15.54
C THR A 301 -31.61 2.06 -16.44
N PHE A 302 -30.35 1.66 -16.20
CA PHE A 302 -29.20 2.18 -16.93
C PHE A 302 -29.17 1.73 -18.40
N SER A 303 -29.49 0.46 -18.67
CA SER A 303 -29.53 -0.10 -20.03
C SER A 303 -30.53 -1.26 -20.11
N PRO A 304 -30.89 -1.72 -21.33
CA PRO A 304 -31.71 -2.93 -21.48
C PRO A 304 -31.11 -4.16 -20.81
N ALA A 305 -29.78 -4.31 -20.79
CA ALA A 305 -29.10 -5.44 -20.16
C ALA A 305 -29.16 -5.38 -18.63
N THR A 306 -29.19 -4.19 -18.03
CA THR A 306 -29.18 -4.05 -16.58
C THR A 306 -30.50 -4.48 -15.90
N LYS A 307 -31.58 -4.62 -16.61
CA LYS A 307 -32.79 -5.28 -16.12
C LYS A 307 -32.51 -6.73 -15.71
N PHE A 308 -31.60 -7.39 -16.43
CA PHE A 308 -31.20 -8.77 -16.18
C PHE A 308 -30.03 -8.85 -15.21
N THR A 309 -29.02 -7.95 -15.30
CA THR A 309 -27.88 -7.98 -14.38
C THR A 309 -28.31 -7.75 -12.93
N ALA A 310 -29.41 -7.06 -12.69
CA ALA A 310 -30.01 -6.89 -11.37
C ALA A 310 -30.79 -8.12 -10.88
N ASP A 311 -31.06 -9.10 -11.75
CA ASP A 311 -31.77 -10.32 -11.38
C ASP A 311 -30.86 -11.30 -10.63
N ALA A 312 -31.38 -11.87 -9.52
CA ALA A 312 -30.62 -12.78 -8.67
C ALA A 312 -30.17 -14.06 -9.42
N LYS A 313 -30.94 -14.53 -10.44
CA LYS A 313 -30.59 -15.70 -11.24
C LYS A 313 -29.44 -15.39 -12.21
N CYS A 314 -29.40 -14.19 -12.79
CA CYS A 314 -28.26 -13.76 -13.58
C CYS A 314 -26.97 -13.65 -12.72
N ILE A 315 -27.08 -13.11 -11.50
CA ILE A 315 -25.95 -13.06 -10.55
C ILE A 315 -25.51 -14.48 -10.18
N GLU A 316 -26.45 -15.39 -9.92
CA GLU A 316 -26.18 -16.80 -9.62
C GLU A 316 -25.47 -17.48 -10.81
N ALA A 317 -25.94 -17.27 -12.04
CA ALA A 317 -25.33 -17.82 -13.25
C ALA A 317 -23.86 -17.39 -13.40
N VAL A 318 -23.57 -16.09 -13.26
CA VAL A 318 -22.20 -15.58 -13.33
C VAL A 318 -21.35 -16.12 -12.19
N ARG A 319 -21.84 -16.09 -10.96
CA ARG A 319 -21.13 -16.56 -9.75
C ARG A 319 -20.64 -18.00 -9.86
N TYR A 320 -21.47 -18.90 -10.37
CA TYR A 320 -21.14 -20.32 -10.51
C TYR A 320 -20.55 -20.69 -11.88
N GLY A 321 -20.63 -19.77 -12.87
CA GLY A 321 -20.04 -19.96 -14.19
C GLY A 321 -18.54 -19.68 -14.26
N ILE A 322 -18.04 -18.76 -13.45
CA ILE A 322 -16.62 -18.36 -13.46
C ILE A 322 -15.71 -19.50 -13.05
N ASN A 323 -14.64 -19.73 -13.82
CA ASN A 323 -13.58 -20.70 -13.51
C ASN A 323 -12.48 -20.05 -12.65
N TYR A 324 -12.69 -20.04 -11.33
CA TYR A 324 -11.78 -19.48 -10.36
C TYR A 324 -10.38 -20.11 -10.41
N LYS A 325 -10.28 -21.42 -10.68
CA LYS A 325 -9.00 -22.14 -10.79
C LYS A 325 -8.17 -21.62 -11.97
N LYS A 326 -8.83 -21.29 -13.10
CA LYS A 326 -8.21 -20.69 -14.28
C LYS A 326 -7.65 -19.29 -13.94
N ILE A 327 -8.43 -18.49 -13.22
CA ILE A 327 -8.03 -17.14 -12.76
C ILE A 327 -6.83 -17.21 -11.80
N VAL A 328 -6.85 -18.10 -10.80
CA VAL A 328 -5.71 -18.27 -9.87
C VAL A 328 -4.45 -18.73 -10.59
N ARG A 329 -4.58 -19.61 -11.57
CA ARG A 329 -3.45 -20.06 -12.38
C ARG A 329 -2.86 -18.91 -13.21
N TYR A 330 -3.70 -18.07 -13.80
CA TYR A 330 -3.27 -16.85 -14.49
C TYR A 330 -2.57 -15.88 -13.53
N ALA A 331 -3.09 -15.72 -12.32
CA ALA A 331 -2.51 -14.83 -11.32
C ALA A 331 -1.12 -15.28 -10.81
N GLY A 332 -0.78 -16.56 -10.97
CA GLY A 332 0.58 -17.08 -10.77
C GLY A 332 0.99 -17.28 -9.33
N LEU A 333 2.30 -17.20 -9.09
CA LEU A 333 2.96 -17.53 -7.83
C LEU A 333 2.33 -16.79 -6.63
N GLY A 334 1.90 -17.56 -5.62
CA GLY A 334 1.42 -17.03 -4.34
C GLY A 334 -0.01 -16.46 -4.34
N ALA A 335 -0.66 -16.35 -5.52
CA ALA A 335 -2.06 -15.95 -5.61
C ALA A 335 -2.99 -17.01 -5.03
N ILE A 336 -4.13 -16.58 -4.51
CA ILE A 336 -5.19 -17.47 -4.02
C ILE A 336 -6.54 -17.05 -4.61
N GLN A 337 -7.46 -17.98 -4.78
CA GLN A 337 -8.85 -17.60 -4.97
C GLN A 337 -9.29 -16.76 -3.77
N ALA A 338 -9.95 -15.65 -4.00
CA ALA A 338 -10.51 -14.85 -2.92
C ALA A 338 -11.76 -15.56 -2.34
N PRO A 339 -11.72 -16.05 -1.09
CA PRO A 339 -12.88 -16.72 -0.51
C PRO A 339 -13.99 -15.75 -0.13
N GLY A 340 -13.66 -14.48 -0.01
CA GLY A 340 -14.54 -13.34 0.22
C GLY A 340 -13.83 -12.06 -0.22
N ILE A 341 -14.46 -10.91 -0.02
CA ILE A 341 -13.87 -9.62 -0.41
C ILE A 341 -12.84 -9.09 0.61
N ILE A 342 -12.87 -9.57 1.85
CA ILE A 342 -11.88 -9.21 2.87
C ILE A 342 -10.61 -10.04 2.65
N PRO A 343 -9.42 -9.41 2.46
CA PRO A 343 -8.16 -10.11 2.27
C PRO A 343 -7.82 -11.06 3.41
N SER A 344 -7.15 -12.17 3.08
CA SER A 344 -6.94 -13.33 3.95
C SER A 344 -6.15 -13.09 5.25
N PHE A 345 -5.49 -11.93 5.41
CA PHE A 345 -4.73 -11.56 6.61
C PHE A 345 -5.50 -10.65 7.58
N PHE A 346 -6.72 -10.23 7.21
CA PHE A 346 -7.55 -9.41 8.10
C PHE A 346 -8.43 -10.26 9.01
N SER A 347 -8.80 -9.67 10.15
CA SER A 347 -9.68 -10.30 11.13
C SER A 347 -11.01 -10.70 10.50
N GLY A 348 -11.43 -11.94 10.69
CA GLY A 348 -12.68 -12.46 10.14
C GLY A 348 -12.68 -12.74 8.64
N ALA A 349 -11.50 -12.71 7.98
CA ALA A 349 -11.39 -13.20 6.61
C ALA A 349 -11.81 -14.67 6.50
N LEU A 350 -12.48 -15.02 5.40
CA LEU A 350 -12.89 -16.39 5.14
C LEU A 350 -11.72 -17.31 4.83
N SER A 351 -11.87 -18.57 5.11
CA SER A 351 -10.92 -19.64 4.72
C SER A 351 -11.18 -20.09 3.28
N GLN A 352 -10.20 -20.80 2.68
CA GLN A 352 -10.37 -21.38 1.35
C GLN A 352 -11.56 -22.36 1.25
N LYS A 353 -12.03 -22.90 2.36
CA LYS A 353 -13.22 -23.79 2.41
C LYS A 353 -14.52 -23.04 2.12
N ASP A 354 -14.54 -21.74 2.38
CA ASP A 354 -15.70 -20.87 2.15
C ASP A 354 -15.70 -20.27 0.73
N ALA A 355 -14.67 -20.54 -0.08
CA ALA A 355 -14.55 -20.01 -1.44
C ALA A 355 -15.64 -20.55 -2.37
N ILE A 356 -16.13 -19.70 -3.26
CA ILE A 356 -17.14 -20.08 -4.26
C ILE A 356 -16.54 -21.12 -5.21
N VAL A 357 -17.22 -22.23 -5.39
CA VAL A 357 -16.79 -23.29 -6.31
C VAL A 357 -17.58 -23.17 -7.62
N GLN A 358 -16.88 -23.24 -8.75
CA GLN A 358 -17.52 -23.30 -10.05
C GLN A 358 -18.49 -24.51 -10.13
N ASP A 359 -19.71 -24.26 -10.61
CA ASP A 359 -20.73 -25.29 -10.89
C ASP A 359 -21.43 -24.94 -12.21
N THR A 360 -20.93 -25.49 -13.30
CA THR A 360 -21.38 -25.16 -14.65
C THR A 360 -22.84 -25.59 -14.88
N ALA A 361 -23.30 -26.71 -14.27
CA ALA A 361 -24.66 -27.16 -14.40
C ALA A 361 -25.63 -26.19 -13.71
N ARG A 362 -25.31 -25.79 -12.49
CA ARG A 362 -26.04 -24.76 -11.74
C ARG A 362 -26.04 -23.42 -12.46
N ALA A 363 -24.90 -23.01 -13.00
CA ALA A 363 -24.76 -21.77 -13.76
C ALA A 363 -25.66 -21.71 -14.98
N LYS A 364 -25.74 -22.80 -15.77
CA LYS A 364 -26.62 -22.91 -16.93
C LYS A 364 -28.10 -22.86 -16.54
N THR A 365 -28.50 -23.62 -15.52
CA THR A 365 -29.88 -23.58 -15.00
C THR A 365 -30.26 -22.17 -14.55
N ALA A 366 -29.37 -21.48 -13.85
CA ALA A 366 -29.59 -20.11 -13.42
C ALA A 366 -29.63 -19.13 -14.60
N PHE A 367 -28.78 -19.32 -15.62
CA PHE A 367 -28.79 -18.52 -16.86
C PHE A 367 -30.13 -18.64 -17.60
N ASP A 368 -30.63 -19.85 -17.78
CA ASP A 368 -31.93 -20.09 -18.42
C ASP A 368 -33.06 -19.39 -17.66
N ALA A 369 -33.01 -19.42 -16.33
CA ALA A 369 -34.01 -18.79 -15.47
C ALA A 369 -33.92 -17.26 -15.44
N CYS A 370 -32.75 -16.67 -15.68
CA CYS A 370 -32.55 -15.22 -15.63
C CYS A 370 -33.11 -14.48 -16.86
N GLY A 371 -33.33 -15.16 -17.97
CA GLY A 371 -34.04 -14.67 -19.15
C GLY A 371 -33.29 -13.67 -20.02
N ILE A 372 -31.98 -13.41 -19.76
CA ILE A 372 -31.17 -12.47 -20.54
C ILE A 372 -30.98 -12.90 -22.00
N LYS A 373 -31.01 -14.24 -22.26
CA LYS A 373 -30.94 -14.84 -23.61
C LYS A 373 -29.91 -14.18 -24.53
N ASP A 374 -30.41 -13.58 -25.61
CA ASP A 374 -29.61 -12.98 -26.68
C ASP A 374 -29.18 -11.52 -26.42
N THR A 375 -29.52 -10.95 -25.27
CA THR A 375 -29.18 -9.57 -24.93
C THR A 375 -27.67 -9.44 -24.70
N PRO A 376 -26.94 -8.63 -25.50
CA PRO A 376 -25.54 -8.36 -25.24
C PRO A 376 -25.38 -7.61 -23.92
N VAL A 377 -24.29 -7.91 -23.19
CA VAL A 377 -23.94 -7.24 -21.93
C VAL A 377 -22.47 -6.84 -21.92
N SER A 378 -22.20 -5.57 -21.58
CA SER A 378 -20.84 -5.03 -21.54
C SER A 378 -20.13 -5.38 -20.22
N ILE A 379 -18.79 -5.56 -20.30
CA ILE A 379 -17.90 -5.70 -19.16
C ILE A 379 -16.93 -4.51 -19.18
N GLY A 380 -17.12 -3.58 -18.25
CA GLY A 380 -16.23 -2.45 -18.02
C GLY A 380 -14.99 -2.87 -17.22
N TYR A 381 -13.84 -2.31 -17.55
CA TYR A 381 -12.58 -2.52 -16.83
C TYR A 381 -11.52 -1.49 -17.20
N TRP A 382 -10.44 -1.40 -16.41
CA TRP A 382 -9.28 -0.60 -16.78
C TRP A 382 -8.54 -1.23 -17.96
N GLY A 383 -8.76 -0.67 -19.15
CA GLY A 383 -8.06 -1.03 -20.39
C GLY A 383 -6.65 -0.43 -20.44
N ASP A 384 -6.14 -0.24 -21.65
CA ASP A 384 -4.85 0.43 -21.89
C ASP A 384 -3.67 -0.21 -21.14
N GLY A 385 -3.66 -1.56 -21.07
CA GLY A 385 -2.60 -2.31 -20.41
C GLY A 385 -2.62 -2.22 -18.87
N GLY A 386 -3.67 -1.68 -18.27
CA GLY A 386 -3.80 -1.55 -16.82
C GLY A 386 -3.52 -2.85 -16.07
N ALA A 387 -2.60 -2.78 -15.10
CA ALA A 387 -2.22 -3.94 -14.30
C ALA A 387 -1.90 -3.53 -12.85
N VAL A 388 -2.25 -4.39 -11.89
CA VAL A 388 -1.91 -4.23 -10.48
C VAL A 388 -1.44 -5.57 -9.92
N ASN A 389 -0.35 -5.56 -9.16
CA ASN A 389 0.29 -6.78 -8.64
C ASN A 389 0.55 -7.85 -9.72
N GLY A 390 0.92 -7.42 -10.93
CA GLY A 390 1.17 -8.28 -12.07
C GLY A 390 -0.08 -8.81 -12.81
N LEU A 391 -1.30 -8.53 -12.32
CA LEU A 391 -2.51 -8.92 -13.04
C LEU A 391 -2.97 -7.80 -13.99
N ASN A 392 -3.02 -8.12 -15.27
CA ASN A 392 -3.58 -7.26 -16.29
C ASN A 392 -5.12 -7.39 -16.33
N PHE A 393 -5.82 -6.25 -16.27
CA PHE A 393 -7.30 -6.24 -16.25
C PHE A 393 -7.91 -6.79 -17.53
N GLY A 394 -7.33 -6.46 -18.70
CA GLY A 394 -7.85 -6.95 -19.98
C GLY A 394 -7.74 -8.47 -20.12
N SER A 395 -6.60 -9.04 -19.72
CA SER A 395 -6.42 -10.49 -19.72
C SER A 395 -7.37 -11.19 -18.74
N LEU A 396 -7.57 -10.60 -17.55
CA LEU A 396 -8.51 -11.15 -16.56
C LEU A 396 -9.96 -11.04 -17.06
N ALA A 397 -10.33 -9.93 -17.70
CA ALA A 397 -11.65 -9.74 -18.29
C ALA A 397 -11.92 -10.76 -19.42
N ALA A 398 -10.89 -11.05 -20.25
CA ALA A 398 -11.02 -12.07 -21.30
C ALA A 398 -11.25 -13.50 -20.74
N LEU A 399 -10.63 -13.84 -19.61
CA LEU A 399 -10.89 -15.12 -18.93
C LEU A 399 -12.32 -15.21 -18.41
N VAL A 400 -12.85 -14.12 -17.85
CA VAL A 400 -14.25 -14.04 -17.39
C VAL A 400 -15.21 -14.08 -18.59
N GLU A 401 -14.91 -13.31 -19.65
CA GLU A 401 -15.71 -13.31 -20.90
C GLU A 401 -15.87 -14.71 -21.46
N GLU A 402 -14.79 -15.49 -21.57
CA GLU A 402 -14.80 -16.87 -22.06
C GLU A 402 -15.74 -17.75 -21.22
N ASP A 403 -15.66 -17.65 -19.89
CA ASP A 403 -16.50 -18.42 -18.98
C ASP A 403 -17.98 -18.05 -19.10
N LEU A 404 -18.29 -16.75 -19.26
CA LEU A 404 -19.66 -16.27 -19.44
C LEU A 404 -20.24 -16.70 -20.78
N ARG A 405 -19.46 -16.71 -21.87
CA ARG A 405 -19.88 -17.25 -23.17
C ARG A 405 -20.20 -18.75 -23.07
N ALA A 406 -19.41 -19.51 -22.33
CA ALA A 406 -19.61 -20.96 -22.16
C ALA A 406 -20.93 -21.33 -21.47
N ILE A 407 -21.52 -20.42 -20.68
CA ILE A 407 -22.80 -20.61 -20.02
C ILE A 407 -23.99 -19.99 -20.79
N GLY A 408 -23.72 -19.17 -21.82
CA GLY A 408 -24.75 -18.65 -22.72
C GLY A 408 -24.88 -17.13 -22.80
N PHE A 409 -24.16 -16.37 -21.97
CA PHE A 409 -24.14 -14.89 -22.09
C PHE A 409 -23.51 -14.44 -23.39
N LYS A 410 -23.83 -13.22 -23.81
CA LYS A 410 -23.20 -12.50 -24.93
C LYS A 410 -22.39 -11.29 -24.43
N PRO A 411 -21.27 -11.53 -23.70
CA PRO A 411 -20.47 -10.46 -23.13
C PRO A 411 -19.72 -9.69 -24.23
N LYS A 412 -19.53 -8.38 -23.99
CA LYS A 412 -18.71 -7.48 -24.82
C LYS A 412 -17.71 -6.75 -23.92
N LEU A 413 -16.44 -6.91 -24.17
CA LEU A 413 -15.38 -6.21 -23.44
C LEU A 413 -15.35 -4.72 -23.81
N THR A 414 -15.43 -3.83 -22.82
CA THR A 414 -15.44 -2.37 -22.97
C THR A 414 -14.35 -1.72 -22.12
N GLY A 415 -13.12 -2.23 -22.25
CA GLY A 415 -11.96 -1.63 -21.57
C GLY A 415 -11.63 -0.24 -22.11
N ALA A 416 -11.33 0.69 -21.21
CA ALA A 416 -10.92 2.06 -21.52
C ALA A 416 -9.77 2.52 -20.62
N PRO A 417 -9.01 3.57 -21.02
CA PRO A 417 -8.00 4.16 -20.12
C PRO A 417 -8.59 4.51 -18.76
N ILE A 418 -7.77 4.42 -17.70
CA ILE A 418 -8.24 4.62 -16.31
C ILE A 418 -8.97 5.95 -16.09
N ALA A 419 -8.55 7.00 -16.79
CA ALA A 419 -9.18 8.31 -16.73
C ALA A 419 -10.65 8.31 -17.22
N VAL A 420 -11.02 7.32 -18.04
CA VAL A 420 -12.38 7.14 -18.59
C VAL A 420 -13.13 6.07 -17.80
N SER A 421 -12.53 4.88 -17.61
CA SER A 421 -13.20 3.73 -16.97
C SER A 421 -13.49 3.96 -15.50
N LEU A 422 -12.60 4.62 -14.76
CA LEU A 422 -12.80 4.87 -13.33
C LEU A 422 -14.00 5.79 -13.01
N PRO A 423 -14.24 6.91 -13.74
CA PRO A 423 -15.49 7.66 -13.63
C PRO A 423 -16.74 6.81 -13.96
N LEU A 424 -16.71 6.02 -15.03
CA LEU A 424 -17.85 5.16 -15.39
C LEU A 424 -18.20 4.18 -14.26
N TYR A 425 -17.18 3.52 -13.68
CA TYR A 425 -17.35 2.68 -12.50
C TYR A 425 -17.89 3.44 -11.29
N ARG A 426 -17.33 4.62 -10.99
CA ARG A 426 -17.74 5.43 -9.82
C ARG A 426 -19.19 5.93 -9.93
N ASP A 427 -19.61 6.24 -11.14
CA ASP A 427 -20.95 6.77 -11.43
C ASP A 427 -21.98 5.69 -11.72
N ASN A 428 -21.63 4.39 -11.51
CA ASN A 428 -22.48 3.24 -11.81
C ASN A 428 -23.00 3.25 -13.28
N LYS A 429 -22.07 3.47 -14.23
CA LYS A 429 -22.33 3.49 -15.67
C LYS A 429 -21.69 2.29 -16.40
N GLU A 430 -21.67 1.14 -15.76
CA GLU A 430 -21.24 -0.14 -16.31
C GLU A 430 -22.34 -1.18 -16.08
N GLU A 431 -22.55 -2.09 -17.03
CA GLU A 431 -23.53 -3.17 -16.90
C GLU A 431 -22.98 -4.31 -16.03
N MET A 432 -21.74 -4.71 -16.31
CA MET A 432 -20.89 -5.54 -15.48
C MET A 432 -19.53 -4.89 -15.36
N GLY A 433 -18.80 -5.12 -14.29
CA GLY A 433 -17.49 -4.53 -14.10
C GLY A 433 -16.48 -5.46 -13.46
N LEU A 434 -15.22 -5.32 -13.89
CA LEU A 434 -14.06 -5.98 -13.32
C LEU A 434 -13.16 -4.94 -12.66
N TRP A 435 -13.06 -5.00 -11.34
CA TRP A 435 -12.32 -4.01 -10.55
C TRP A 435 -11.55 -4.67 -9.42
N LEU A 436 -10.82 -3.86 -8.67
CA LEU A 436 -10.15 -4.25 -7.43
C LEU A 436 -10.43 -3.25 -6.31
N TRP A 437 -10.19 -3.70 -5.09
CA TRP A 437 -10.18 -2.84 -3.92
C TRP A 437 -9.02 -3.20 -3.00
N GLY A 438 -8.35 -2.16 -2.50
CA GLY A 438 -7.39 -2.25 -1.41
C GLY A 438 -7.86 -1.41 -0.23
N PRO A 439 -7.46 -1.74 1.01
CA PRO A 439 -7.96 -1.07 2.20
C PRO A 439 -7.35 0.32 2.38
N ASP A 440 -8.17 1.27 2.83
CA ASP A 440 -7.72 2.61 3.25
C ASP A 440 -7.04 2.56 4.64
N TRP A 441 -7.44 1.59 5.50
CA TRP A 441 -6.82 1.26 6.78
C TRP A 441 -6.90 -0.25 7.06
N PRO A 442 -6.00 -0.80 7.90
CA PRO A 442 -5.90 -2.25 8.08
C PRO A 442 -6.91 -2.81 9.08
N ASP A 443 -8.21 -2.69 8.75
CA ASP A 443 -9.30 -3.30 9.51
C ASP A 443 -10.42 -3.76 8.57
N SER A 444 -11.09 -4.84 8.92
CA SER A 444 -12.17 -5.43 8.12
C SER A 444 -13.40 -4.54 7.98
N THR A 445 -13.60 -3.54 8.87
CA THR A 445 -14.65 -2.54 8.71
C THR A 445 -14.50 -1.74 7.43
N ASN A 446 -13.27 -1.54 6.95
CA ASN A 446 -13.04 -0.86 5.67
C ASN A 446 -13.82 -1.52 4.53
N TYR A 447 -13.95 -2.85 4.56
CA TYR A 447 -14.69 -3.61 3.57
C TYR A 447 -16.20 -3.59 3.82
N THR A 448 -16.64 -3.82 5.05
CA THR A 448 -18.08 -3.83 5.35
C THR A 448 -18.71 -2.45 5.14
N GLU A 449 -18.01 -1.38 5.50
CA GLU A 449 -18.43 0.02 5.31
C GLU A 449 -18.30 0.51 3.86
N SER A 450 -17.57 -0.22 3.01
CA SER A 450 -17.44 0.14 1.58
C SER A 450 -18.36 -0.66 0.67
N PHE A 451 -18.63 -1.93 0.97
CA PHE A 451 -19.28 -2.86 0.05
C PHE A 451 -20.74 -3.21 0.38
N SER A 452 -21.25 -2.80 1.55
CA SER A 452 -22.66 -3.02 1.91
C SER A 452 -23.61 -2.15 1.08
N PRO A 453 -24.91 -2.48 1.04
CA PRO A 453 -25.92 -1.66 0.35
C PRO A 453 -25.89 -0.20 0.81
N GLY A 454 -25.93 0.73 -0.16
CA GLY A 454 -25.94 2.16 0.12
C GLY A 454 -24.58 2.76 0.50
N THR A 455 -23.50 1.97 0.50
CA THR A 455 -22.16 2.44 0.83
C THR A 455 -21.32 2.68 -0.43
N LYS A 456 -20.12 3.24 -0.26
CA LYS A 456 -19.21 3.72 -1.31
C LYS A 456 -19.11 2.80 -2.54
N VAL A 457 -18.74 1.54 -2.38
CA VAL A 457 -18.59 0.58 -3.49
C VAL A 457 -19.93 -0.07 -3.82
N GLY A 458 -20.79 -0.30 -2.83
CA GLY A 458 -22.16 -0.74 -3.04
C GLY A 458 -22.91 0.17 -4.02
N LEU A 459 -22.81 1.49 -3.83
CA LEU A 459 -23.42 2.48 -4.75
C LEU A 459 -22.83 2.45 -6.16
N ARG A 460 -21.52 2.16 -6.31
CA ARG A 460 -20.89 2.00 -7.64
C ARG A 460 -21.43 0.81 -8.43
N MET A 461 -21.95 -0.19 -7.72
CA MET A 461 -22.65 -1.33 -8.31
C MET A 461 -24.17 -1.10 -8.43
N GLY A 462 -24.67 0.09 -8.07
CA GLY A 462 -26.10 0.40 -8.01
C GLY A 462 -26.83 -0.30 -6.85
N TRP A 463 -26.11 -0.84 -5.89
CA TRP A 463 -26.69 -1.54 -4.74
C TRP A 463 -27.12 -0.54 -3.67
N ALA A 464 -28.35 -0.11 -3.77
CA ALA A 464 -28.90 1.00 -2.99
C ALA A 464 -29.07 0.66 -1.51
N ALA A 465 -29.15 1.68 -0.65
CA ALA A 465 -29.51 1.53 0.75
C ALA A 465 -30.87 0.82 0.88
N GLY A 466 -30.97 -0.10 1.84
CA GLY A 466 -32.18 -0.87 2.09
C GLY A 466 -32.38 -2.10 1.16
N SER A 467 -31.53 -2.31 0.15
CA SER A 467 -31.65 -3.45 -0.77
C SER A 467 -31.46 -4.81 -0.09
N ASP A 468 -30.67 -4.90 0.98
CA ASP A 468 -30.47 -6.14 1.74
C ASP A 468 -30.26 -5.80 3.24
N SER A 469 -31.29 -6.09 4.04
CA SER A 469 -31.25 -5.84 5.48
C SER A 469 -30.34 -6.78 6.24
N VAL A 470 -30.12 -8.01 5.75
CA VAL A 470 -29.23 -8.99 6.40
C VAL A 470 -27.79 -8.48 6.35
N ILE A 471 -27.34 -8.06 5.17
CA ILE A 471 -25.99 -7.50 4.97
C ILE A 471 -25.80 -6.20 5.77
N THR A 472 -26.79 -5.30 5.74
CA THR A 472 -26.73 -4.02 6.47
C THR A 472 -26.69 -4.23 7.99
N ASN A 473 -27.45 -5.18 8.52
CA ASN A 473 -27.47 -5.50 9.95
C ASN A 473 -26.11 -6.11 10.40
N LEU A 474 -25.56 -7.03 9.62
CA LEU A 474 -24.24 -7.62 9.91
C LEU A 474 -23.12 -6.57 9.85
N GLN A 475 -23.15 -5.67 8.87
CA GLN A 475 -22.23 -4.54 8.79
C GLN A 475 -22.31 -3.66 10.06
N THR A 476 -23.50 -3.27 10.48
CA THR A 476 -23.73 -2.42 11.65
C THR A 476 -23.21 -3.09 12.93
N GLN A 477 -23.54 -4.39 13.13
CA GLN A 477 -23.07 -5.16 14.28
C GLN A 477 -21.53 -5.29 14.27
N ALA A 478 -20.92 -5.62 13.13
CA ALA A 478 -19.47 -5.79 13.03
C ALA A 478 -18.70 -4.47 13.24
N SER A 479 -19.27 -3.34 12.81
CA SER A 479 -18.63 -2.03 12.97
C SER A 479 -18.56 -1.57 14.43
N THR A 480 -19.49 -2.01 15.27
CA THR A 480 -19.61 -1.56 16.68
C THR A 480 -19.24 -2.61 17.71
N GLU A 481 -19.06 -3.89 17.33
CA GLU A 481 -18.70 -4.98 18.25
C GLU A 481 -17.28 -4.76 18.80
N THR A 482 -17.14 -4.73 20.12
CA THR A 482 -15.88 -4.48 20.83
C THR A 482 -15.12 -5.77 21.19
N ASN A 483 -15.82 -6.90 21.28
CA ASN A 483 -15.18 -8.19 21.50
C ASN A 483 -14.54 -8.69 20.21
N ALA A 484 -13.23 -8.77 20.15
CA ALA A 484 -12.47 -9.14 18.93
C ALA A 484 -12.89 -10.46 18.30
N LYS A 485 -13.19 -11.50 19.11
CA LYS A 485 -13.63 -12.81 18.61
C LYS A 485 -15.02 -12.76 18.00
N LYS A 486 -15.96 -12.09 18.63
CA LYS A 486 -17.34 -11.89 18.11
C LYS A 486 -17.30 -11.04 16.85
N ARG A 487 -16.48 -9.97 16.85
CA ARG A 487 -16.31 -9.09 15.70
C ARG A 487 -15.76 -9.84 14.49
N ALA A 488 -14.73 -10.67 14.68
CA ALA A 488 -14.21 -11.54 13.63
C ALA A 488 -15.27 -12.50 13.07
N ALA A 489 -16.12 -13.08 13.94
CA ALA A 489 -17.20 -13.95 13.52
C ALA A 489 -18.26 -13.20 12.68
N LEU A 490 -18.60 -11.97 13.06
CA LEU A 490 -19.53 -11.11 12.30
C LEU A 490 -18.97 -10.75 10.91
N PHE A 491 -17.68 -10.43 10.79
CA PHE A 491 -17.04 -10.22 9.50
C PHE A 491 -17.06 -11.46 8.61
N ALA A 492 -16.82 -12.62 9.19
CA ALA A 492 -16.89 -13.88 8.45
C ALA A 492 -18.32 -14.18 7.97
N GLU A 493 -19.32 -13.96 8.83
CA GLU A 493 -20.73 -14.16 8.46
C GLU A 493 -21.18 -13.16 7.40
N TRP A 494 -20.82 -11.88 7.55
CA TRP A 494 -21.09 -10.87 6.54
C TRP A 494 -20.56 -11.30 5.16
N GLN A 495 -19.33 -11.81 5.07
CA GLN A 495 -18.79 -12.28 3.80
C GLN A 495 -19.50 -13.51 3.25
N ARG A 496 -19.93 -14.47 4.10
CA ARG A 496 -20.71 -15.63 3.64
C ARG A 496 -22.03 -15.19 3.03
N GLU A 497 -22.71 -14.23 3.67
CA GLU A 497 -23.94 -13.67 3.15
C GLU A 497 -23.70 -12.83 1.88
N MET A 498 -22.59 -12.05 1.83
CA MET A 498 -22.16 -11.37 0.59
C MET A 498 -21.98 -12.36 -0.56
N ASN A 499 -21.30 -13.49 -0.34
CA ASN A 499 -21.08 -14.51 -1.37
C ASN A 499 -22.40 -15.16 -1.87
N LYS A 500 -23.47 -15.13 -1.08
CA LYS A 500 -24.79 -15.67 -1.47
C LYS A 500 -25.66 -14.64 -2.17
N ARG A 501 -25.70 -13.40 -1.67
CA ARG A 501 -26.74 -12.40 -1.94
C ARG A 501 -26.27 -11.23 -2.79
N SER A 502 -24.99 -10.83 -2.66
CA SER A 502 -24.54 -9.59 -3.26
C SER A 502 -24.37 -9.68 -4.78
N PRO A 503 -24.42 -8.56 -5.48
CA PRO A 503 -24.05 -8.49 -6.90
C PRO A 503 -22.53 -8.63 -7.13
N LEU A 504 -21.75 -8.66 -6.05
CA LEU A 504 -20.29 -8.77 -6.08
C LEU A 504 -19.84 -10.24 -6.05
N ILE A 505 -18.80 -10.54 -6.80
CA ILE A 505 -18.20 -11.87 -6.91
C ILE A 505 -16.68 -11.70 -6.69
N PRO A 506 -16.14 -12.09 -5.53
CA PRO A 506 -14.70 -12.10 -5.30
C PRO A 506 -14.01 -13.07 -6.25
N LEU A 507 -12.91 -12.65 -6.89
CA LEU A 507 -12.21 -13.48 -7.87
C LEU A 507 -10.89 -14.01 -7.30
N VAL A 508 -9.93 -13.11 -7.08
CA VAL A 508 -8.57 -13.48 -6.73
C VAL A 508 -7.91 -12.44 -5.83
N GLN A 509 -7.19 -12.91 -4.85
CA GLN A 509 -6.21 -12.12 -4.10
C GLN A 509 -4.82 -12.46 -4.65
N PRO A 510 -4.17 -11.53 -5.37
CA PRO A 510 -2.86 -11.77 -5.95
C PRO A 510 -1.77 -11.85 -4.88
N ALA A 511 -0.58 -12.29 -5.28
CA ALA A 511 0.60 -12.16 -4.46
C ALA A 511 1.15 -10.74 -4.49
N ALA A 512 1.76 -10.33 -3.39
CA ALA A 512 2.72 -9.23 -3.36
C ALA A 512 4.12 -9.84 -3.55
N ILE A 513 4.87 -9.36 -4.52
CA ILE A 513 6.20 -9.88 -4.83
C ILE A 513 7.25 -8.82 -4.51
N LEU A 514 8.22 -9.19 -3.69
CA LEU A 514 9.44 -8.43 -3.46
C LEU A 514 10.63 -9.27 -3.87
N VAL A 515 11.57 -8.68 -4.59
CA VAL A 515 12.83 -9.36 -4.95
C VAL A 515 13.98 -8.59 -4.34
N ALA A 516 14.78 -9.25 -3.53
CA ALA A 516 15.88 -8.62 -2.81
C ALA A 516 17.20 -9.36 -3.01
N ASN A 517 18.30 -8.64 -3.03
CA ASN A 517 19.63 -9.24 -2.96
C ASN A 517 19.78 -10.10 -1.70
N LYS A 518 20.48 -11.23 -1.79
CA LYS A 518 20.69 -12.14 -0.64
C LYS A 518 21.43 -11.50 0.54
N SER A 519 22.19 -10.44 0.30
CA SER A 519 22.87 -9.67 1.35
C SER A 519 21.91 -8.80 2.17
N VAL A 520 20.71 -8.54 1.66
CA VAL A 520 19.69 -7.70 2.32
C VAL A 520 18.80 -8.59 3.18
N ARG A 521 18.73 -8.27 4.47
CA ARG A 521 17.94 -9.02 5.45
C ARG A 521 16.76 -8.20 5.97
N GLY A 522 15.74 -8.87 6.51
CA GLY A 522 14.56 -8.22 7.09
C GLY A 522 13.55 -7.73 6.06
N VAL A 523 13.69 -8.12 4.79
CA VAL A 523 12.72 -7.78 3.74
C VAL A 523 11.46 -8.61 3.95
N GLN A 524 10.37 -7.94 4.23
CA GLN A 524 9.03 -8.53 4.40
C GLN A 524 8.02 -7.64 3.70
N ASP A 525 7.03 -8.25 3.06
CA ASP A 525 5.89 -7.52 2.51
C ASP A 525 4.96 -7.10 3.65
N HIS A 526 4.49 -5.86 3.60
CA HIS A 526 3.46 -5.34 4.49
C HIS A 526 2.31 -4.76 3.67
N PRO A 527 1.05 -5.12 3.97
CA PRO A 527 -0.09 -4.76 3.11
C PRO A 527 -0.37 -3.25 2.99
N ILE A 528 0.12 -2.43 3.91
CA ILE A 528 -0.13 -0.98 3.91
C ILE A 528 1.05 -0.17 3.35
N TRP A 529 2.27 -0.51 3.74
CA TRP A 529 3.47 0.26 3.31
C TRP A 529 4.48 -0.56 2.53
N LYS A 530 4.10 -1.72 2.03
CA LYS A 530 4.88 -2.60 1.16
C LYS A 530 6.15 -3.12 1.84
N VAL A 531 7.11 -2.26 2.13
CA VAL A 531 8.37 -2.60 2.78
C VAL A 531 8.62 -1.67 3.95
N ASN A 532 8.93 -2.21 5.13
CA ASN A 532 9.39 -1.40 6.25
C ASN A 532 10.89 -1.12 6.12
N LEU A 533 11.21 0.03 5.53
CA LEU A 533 12.60 0.46 5.30
C LEU A 533 13.44 0.52 6.59
N SER A 534 12.79 0.70 7.74
CA SER A 534 13.46 0.81 9.04
C SER A 534 13.93 -0.53 9.60
N GLU A 535 13.35 -1.64 9.16
CA GLU A 535 13.67 -3.00 9.63
C GLU A 535 14.68 -3.73 8.75
N ILE A 536 15.04 -3.18 7.61
CA ILE A 536 16.01 -3.76 6.68
C ILE A 536 17.43 -3.63 7.20
N LYS A 537 18.23 -4.72 7.06
CA LYS A 537 19.59 -4.82 7.57
C LYS A 537 20.55 -5.43 6.55
#